data_b6a860cc36282d74d0bde902fbf9d53d
#
_entry.id   b6a860cc36282d74d0bde902fbf9d53d
#
_cell.length_a   1.000
_cell.length_b   1.000
_cell.length_c   1.000
_cell.angle_alpha   90.00
_cell.angle_beta   90.00
_cell.angle_gamma   90.00
#
_symmetry.space_group_name_H-M   'P 1'
#
loop_
_entity.id
_entity.type
_entity.pdbx_description
1 polymer ?
#
loop_
_entity_poly.entity_id
_entity_poly.type
_entity_poly.pdbx_seq_one_letter_code
_entity_poly.pdbx_strand_id
1 'polypeptide(L)'
;MKSKKLSETIIKTFKSNGFVLSEPEVFLDSEYIIQRSGEGFRSSMLTFENERGKVMCLRPDLTVASCLNFLKKRTKSKIYYSGQAYRRSRNKNFDFVHNQIGIEIFGSKNQAQDDFKVVSTILNSVKKIKNKKTKIKVGDVSLFKSLINSLDMPERWKLRLIRHFWRPKYFDELLKRLEKNSDIDAAKFDTDKKKFFDMKNMSQDKIIAGRKVSEILKRFNKKIKDPRSFKEGKEMVRIIRSFLKINCKLSVIDKVLFNFVKNNNLKKDIFKNLQSIQNLKKLKEDVNFISNFGRDIEYYTGIVFEVFEGKKEIARGGRYDDLLKSLGAKKSIPAVGAAINLKNL
;
A
#
# COMPACT_ATOMS: atom_id res chain seq x y z
N MET A 1 -7.09 1.43 -34.67
CA MET A 1 -6.29 2.64 -34.95
C MET A 1 -6.22 3.64 -33.80
N LYS A 2 -7.33 4.08 -33.19
CA LYS A 2 -7.34 5.12 -32.12
C LYS A 2 -6.52 4.74 -30.87
N SER A 3 -6.63 3.52 -30.38
CA SER A 3 -5.90 3.02 -29.19
C SER A 3 -4.36 2.97 -29.42
N LYS A 4 -3.89 2.61 -30.62
CA LYS A 4 -2.47 2.57 -30.95
C LYS A 4 -1.84 3.97 -30.89
N LYS A 5 -2.48 4.97 -31.50
CA LYS A 5 -2.04 6.38 -31.48
C LYS A 5 -1.98 6.96 -30.06
N LEU A 6 -2.95 6.58 -29.18
CA LEU A 6 -2.93 6.98 -27.78
C LEU A 6 -1.72 6.41 -27.03
N SER A 7 -1.47 5.11 -27.20
CA SER A 7 -0.31 4.43 -26.60
C SER A 7 1.02 5.04 -27.05
N GLU A 8 1.17 5.35 -28.33
CA GLU A 8 2.37 5.98 -28.89
C GLU A 8 2.63 7.37 -28.25
N THR A 9 1.59 8.18 -28.04
CA THR A 9 1.70 9.49 -27.42
C THR A 9 2.14 9.38 -25.95
N ILE A 10 1.62 8.42 -25.19
CA ILE A 10 2.02 8.13 -23.82
C ILE A 10 3.47 7.71 -23.78
N ILE A 11 3.85 6.74 -24.60
CA ILE A 11 5.21 6.18 -24.68
C ILE A 11 6.22 7.27 -25.06
N LYS A 12 5.89 8.14 -26.02
CA LYS A 12 6.74 9.29 -26.38
C LYS A 12 6.99 10.21 -25.18
N THR A 13 5.97 10.45 -24.35
CA THR A 13 6.11 11.26 -23.14
C THR A 13 6.98 10.54 -22.08
N PHE A 14 6.85 9.23 -21.93
CA PHE A 14 7.70 8.46 -21.00
C PHE A 14 9.16 8.47 -21.44
N LYS A 15 9.44 8.22 -22.71
CA LYS A 15 10.79 8.27 -23.29
C LYS A 15 11.45 9.65 -23.11
N SER A 16 10.72 10.75 -23.37
CA SER A 16 11.24 12.10 -23.19
C SER A 16 11.53 12.46 -21.73
N ASN A 17 10.95 11.72 -20.76
CA ASN A 17 11.23 11.84 -19.33
C ASN A 17 12.32 10.87 -18.83
N GLY A 18 13.00 10.16 -19.74
CA GLY A 18 14.13 9.28 -19.42
C GLY A 18 13.75 7.88 -18.96
N PHE A 19 12.51 7.42 -19.23
CA PHE A 19 12.10 6.05 -18.98
C PHE A 19 12.46 5.16 -20.17
N VAL A 20 12.91 3.93 -19.89
CA VAL A 20 13.35 2.94 -20.86
C VAL A 20 12.38 1.77 -20.88
N LEU A 21 12.13 1.18 -22.04
CA LEU A 21 11.25 0.03 -22.18
C LEU A 21 11.75 -1.15 -21.33
N SER A 22 10.80 -1.74 -20.62
CA SER A 22 10.95 -3.03 -19.94
C SER A 22 9.79 -3.93 -20.32
N GLU A 23 10.09 -5.20 -20.58
CA GLU A 23 9.11 -6.22 -20.93
C GLU A 23 9.04 -7.25 -19.79
N PRO A 24 8.18 -7.04 -18.80
CA PRO A 24 8.01 -7.99 -17.70
C PRO A 24 7.40 -9.30 -18.18
N GLU A 25 7.79 -10.41 -17.54
CA GLU A 25 7.27 -11.74 -17.85
C GLU A 25 5.74 -11.83 -17.66
N VAL A 26 5.09 -12.61 -18.52
CA VAL A 26 3.62 -12.83 -18.45
C VAL A 26 3.27 -13.91 -17.45
N PHE A 27 4.06 -14.99 -17.41
CA PHE A 27 3.88 -16.12 -16.53
C PHE A 27 4.74 -15.98 -15.28
N LEU A 28 4.14 -16.04 -14.11
CA LEU A 28 4.82 -15.88 -12.84
C LEU A 28 4.55 -17.10 -11.96
N ASP A 29 5.48 -17.39 -11.07
CA ASP A 29 5.29 -18.39 -10.02
C ASP A 29 4.21 -17.92 -9.04
N SER A 30 3.08 -18.65 -8.97
CA SER A 30 1.93 -18.26 -8.18
C SER A 30 2.20 -18.29 -6.68
N GLU A 31 2.92 -19.30 -6.21
CA GLU A 31 3.25 -19.46 -4.79
C GLU A 31 4.17 -18.33 -4.33
N TYR A 32 5.16 -18.02 -5.15
CA TYR A 32 6.07 -16.90 -4.90
C TYR A 32 5.34 -15.56 -4.78
N ILE A 33 4.35 -15.30 -5.66
CA ILE A 33 3.53 -14.10 -5.60
C ILE A 33 2.66 -14.06 -4.34
N ILE A 34 1.97 -15.18 -4.01
CA ILE A 34 1.09 -15.27 -2.83
C ILE A 34 1.89 -15.03 -1.54
N GLN A 35 3.01 -15.71 -1.37
CA GLN A 35 3.83 -15.61 -0.17
C GLN A 35 4.41 -14.21 0.04
N ARG A 36 4.63 -13.46 -1.04
CA ARG A 36 5.39 -12.21 -1.02
C ARG A 36 4.57 -10.95 -1.27
N SER A 37 3.45 -11.04 -1.98
CA SER A 37 2.58 -9.90 -2.29
C SER A 37 1.26 -9.89 -1.52
N GLY A 38 1.03 -10.92 -0.68
CA GLY A 38 -0.11 -11.00 0.23
C GLY A 38 -1.39 -11.60 -0.37
N GLU A 39 -2.38 -11.80 0.50
CA GLU A 39 -3.68 -12.44 0.18
C GLU A 39 -4.52 -11.64 -0.84
N GLY A 40 -4.29 -10.33 -0.95
CA GLY A 40 -5.02 -9.49 -1.90
C GLY A 40 -4.87 -9.96 -3.36
N PHE A 41 -3.69 -10.45 -3.72
CA PHE A 41 -3.43 -10.97 -5.05
C PHE A 41 -4.03 -12.36 -5.27
N ARG A 42 -4.02 -13.23 -4.25
CA ARG A 42 -4.51 -14.62 -4.35
C ARG A 42 -5.93 -14.70 -4.92
N SER A 43 -6.83 -13.87 -4.44
CA SER A 43 -8.23 -13.87 -4.87
C SER A 43 -8.46 -13.40 -6.30
N SER A 44 -7.49 -12.67 -6.87
CA SER A 44 -7.57 -12.09 -8.22
C SER A 44 -6.74 -12.82 -9.27
N MET A 45 -5.90 -13.80 -8.88
CA MET A 45 -5.00 -14.50 -9.80
C MET A 45 -5.73 -15.49 -10.69
N LEU A 46 -5.30 -15.58 -11.96
CA LEU A 46 -5.62 -16.66 -12.87
C LEU A 46 -4.46 -17.64 -12.86
N THR A 47 -4.67 -18.84 -12.31
CA THR A 47 -3.64 -19.88 -12.12
C THR A 47 -3.81 -21.02 -13.09
N PHE A 48 -2.69 -21.68 -13.45
CA PHE A 48 -2.61 -22.88 -14.26
C PHE A 48 -1.39 -23.71 -13.84
N GLU A 49 -1.34 -24.98 -14.21
CA GLU A 49 -0.17 -25.83 -14.00
C GLU A 49 0.70 -25.85 -15.28
N ASN A 50 2.01 -25.79 -15.09
CA ASN A 50 2.96 -26.01 -16.18
C ASN A 50 3.24 -27.50 -16.36
N GLU A 51 4.02 -27.85 -17.41
CA GLU A 51 4.38 -29.24 -17.76
C GLU A 51 5.10 -30.01 -16.63
N ARG A 52 5.62 -29.32 -15.63
CA ARG A 52 6.30 -29.91 -14.46
C ARG A 52 5.40 -29.97 -13.21
N GLY A 53 4.10 -29.78 -13.37
CA GLY A 53 3.14 -29.76 -12.24
C GLY A 53 3.26 -28.55 -11.31
N LYS A 54 4.03 -27.52 -11.71
CA LYS A 54 4.17 -26.30 -10.89
C LYS A 54 3.03 -25.33 -11.17
N VAL A 55 2.40 -24.81 -10.10
CA VAL A 55 1.33 -23.83 -10.21
C VAL A 55 1.90 -22.46 -10.57
N MET A 56 1.55 -22.00 -11.74
CA MET A 56 1.89 -20.69 -12.29
C MET A 56 0.68 -19.78 -12.30
N CYS A 57 0.88 -18.48 -12.53
CA CYS A 57 -0.22 -17.55 -12.77
C CYS A 57 0.11 -16.59 -13.93
N LEU A 58 -0.93 -16.12 -14.60
CA LEU A 58 -0.82 -14.93 -15.44
C LEU A 58 -0.57 -13.71 -14.53
N ARG A 59 0.36 -12.84 -14.91
CA ARG A 59 0.68 -11.64 -14.10
C ARG A 59 -0.56 -10.84 -13.77
N PRO A 60 -0.94 -10.71 -12.48
CA PRO A 60 -2.13 -9.97 -12.08
C PRO A 60 -1.86 -8.45 -12.04
N ASP A 61 -0.59 -8.07 -12.10
CA ASP A 61 -0.13 -6.69 -11.96
C ASP A 61 1.21 -6.53 -12.70
N LEU A 62 1.34 -5.44 -13.45
CA LEU A 62 2.58 -5.15 -14.19
C LEU A 62 3.67 -4.57 -13.28
N THR A 63 3.32 -3.92 -12.18
CA THR A 63 4.28 -3.43 -11.18
C THR A 63 5.04 -4.58 -10.53
N VAL A 64 4.31 -5.61 -10.04
CA VAL A 64 4.93 -6.81 -9.44
C VAL A 64 5.83 -7.53 -10.45
N ALA A 65 5.35 -7.73 -11.69
CA ALA A 65 6.15 -8.35 -12.75
C ALA A 65 7.40 -7.52 -13.08
N SER A 66 7.30 -6.19 -13.09
CA SER A 66 8.43 -5.27 -13.29
C SER A 66 9.45 -5.32 -12.15
N CYS A 67 8.98 -5.42 -10.89
CA CYS A 67 9.85 -5.61 -9.74
C CYS A 67 10.65 -6.91 -9.85
N LEU A 68 10.01 -8.01 -10.22
CA LEU A 68 10.67 -9.30 -10.43
C LEU A 68 11.71 -9.25 -11.56
N ASN A 69 11.37 -8.60 -12.69
CA ASN A 69 12.27 -8.40 -13.80
C ASN A 69 13.49 -7.56 -13.39
N PHE A 70 13.28 -6.49 -12.61
CA PHE A 70 14.35 -5.65 -12.06
C PHE A 70 15.30 -6.46 -11.16
N LEU A 71 14.77 -7.31 -10.28
CA LEU A 71 15.56 -8.14 -9.36
C LEU A 71 16.38 -9.21 -10.11
N LYS A 72 15.81 -9.81 -11.17
CA LYS A 72 16.48 -10.85 -11.96
C LYS A 72 17.56 -10.28 -12.89
N LYS A 73 17.24 -9.22 -13.62
CA LYS A 73 18.06 -8.73 -14.74
C LYS A 73 18.87 -7.49 -14.41
N ARG A 74 18.74 -6.93 -13.20
CA ARG A 74 19.35 -5.64 -12.80
C ARG A 74 19.14 -4.56 -13.88
N THR A 75 17.91 -4.46 -14.38
CA THR A 75 17.52 -3.50 -15.42
C THR A 75 17.74 -2.06 -14.97
N LYS A 76 17.59 -1.09 -15.88
CA LYS A 76 17.65 0.34 -15.55
C LYS A 76 16.62 0.70 -14.48
N SER A 77 16.95 1.66 -13.64
CA SER A 77 16.12 2.09 -12.50
C SER A 77 14.85 2.83 -12.89
N LYS A 78 14.80 3.42 -14.11
CA LYS A 78 13.62 4.14 -14.63
C LYS A 78 13.12 3.41 -15.86
N ILE A 79 11.99 2.74 -15.71
CA ILE A 79 11.41 1.93 -16.77
C ILE A 79 9.98 2.33 -17.09
N TYR A 80 9.55 2.08 -18.33
CA TYR A 80 8.14 2.02 -18.70
C TYR A 80 7.81 0.65 -19.27
N TYR A 81 6.55 0.27 -19.16
CA TYR A 81 6.00 -0.93 -19.78
C TYR A 81 4.69 -0.62 -20.50
N SER A 82 4.37 -1.46 -21.48
CA SER A 82 3.05 -1.50 -22.12
C SER A 82 2.63 -2.97 -22.24
N GLY A 83 1.50 -3.34 -21.67
CA GLY A 83 1.09 -4.74 -21.66
C GLY A 83 -0.25 -4.99 -20.98
N GLN A 84 -0.54 -6.27 -20.82
CA GLN A 84 -1.77 -6.77 -20.24
C GLN A 84 -1.53 -7.31 -18.83
N ALA A 85 -2.38 -6.92 -17.88
CA ALA A 85 -2.54 -7.58 -16.60
C ALA A 85 -3.80 -8.46 -16.65
N TYR A 86 -3.77 -9.58 -15.96
CA TYR A 86 -4.82 -10.60 -16.01
C TYR A 86 -5.38 -10.84 -14.62
N ARG A 87 -6.68 -10.58 -14.43
CA ARG A 87 -7.33 -10.70 -13.12
C ARG A 87 -8.65 -11.40 -13.25
N ARG A 88 -9.03 -12.18 -12.21
CA ARG A 88 -10.39 -12.71 -12.11
C ARG A 88 -11.38 -11.54 -12.07
N SER A 89 -12.37 -11.57 -12.93
CA SER A 89 -13.45 -10.60 -12.87
C SER A 89 -14.35 -10.91 -11.68
N ARG A 90 -14.64 -9.89 -10.87
CA ARG A 90 -15.68 -9.95 -9.84
C ARG A 90 -17.05 -9.50 -10.35
N ASN A 91 -17.10 -8.99 -11.58
CA ASN A 91 -18.30 -8.46 -12.21
C ASN A 91 -18.84 -9.41 -13.26
N LYS A 92 -20.16 -9.35 -13.54
CA LYS A 92 -20.86 -10.15 -14.55
C LYS A 92 -20.30 -10.01 -15.98
N ASN A 93 -19.47 -8.99 -16.24
CA ASN A 93 -18.92 -8.69 -17.57
C ASN A 93 -17.64 -9.49 -17.93
N PHE A 94 -17.18 -10.42 -17.06
CA PHE A 94 -16.02 -11.29 -17.32
C PHE A 94 -14.79 -10.59 -17.90
N ASP A 95 -14.45 -9.41 -17.38
CA ASP A 95 -13.35 -8.59 -17.86
C ASP A 95 -12.03 -9.07 -17.21
N PHE A 96 -11.35 -10.01 -17.85
CA PHE A 96 -10.12 -10.62 -17.31
C PHE A 96 -8.84 -9.89 -17.74
N VAL A 97 -8.90 -9.10 -18.82
CA VAL A 97 -7.74 -8.48 -19.43
C VAL A 97 -7.75 -6.97 -19.23
N HIS A 98 -6.71 -6.45 -18.62
CA HIS A 98 -6.54 -5.03 -18.35
C HIS A 98 -5.32 -4.49 -19.09
N ASN A 99 -5.54 -3.76 -20.19
CA ASN A 99 -4.47 -3.12 -20.96
C ASN A 99 -3.93 -1.91 -20.19
N GLN A 100 -2.64 -1.91 -19.87
CA GLN A 100 -1.98 -0.90 -19.06
C GLN A 100 -0.69 -0.41 -19.71
N ILE A 101 -0.41 0.88 -19.56
CA ILE A 101 0.90 1.48 -19.83
C ILE A 101 1.33 2.18 -18.56
N GLY A 102 2.53 1.88 -18.06
CA GLY A 102 2.98 2.43 -16.78
C GLY A 102 4.46 2.73 -16.75
N ILE A 103 4.86 3.38 -15.67
CA ILE A 103 6.24 3.76 -15.36
C ILE A 103 6.58 3.35 -13.94
N GLU A 104 7.84 2.94 -13.73
CA GLU A 104 8.38 2.61 -12.42
C GLU A 104 9.76 3.25 -12.24
N ILE A 105 10.07 3.70 -11.02
CA ILE A 105 11.40 4.15 -10.59
C ILE A 105 11.82 3.29 -9.41
N PHE A 106 12.95 2.59 -9.54
CA PHE A 106 13.55 1.75 -8.50
C PHE A 106 14.84 2.35 -7.97
N GLY A 107 15.14 2.17 -6.67
CA GLY A 107 16.40 2.59 -6.05
C GLY A 107 16.57 4.11 -5.97
N SER A 108 15.49 4.83 -5.75
CA SER A 108 15.46 6.28 -5.65
C SER A 108 16.39 6.81 -4.53
N LYS A 109 17.21 7.80 -4.87
CA LYS A 109 18.01 8.57 -3.89
C LYS A 109 17.25 9.77 -3.33
N ASN A 110 16.31 10.32 -4.10
CA ASN A 110 15.44 11.43 -3.69
C ASN A 110 13.97 11.06 -3.90
N GLN A 111 13.38 10.44 -2.88
CA GLN A 111 12.03 9.89 -2.94
C GLN A 111 10.99 10.95 -3.32
N ALA A 112 11.05 12.13 -2.70
CA ALA A 112 10.07 13.18 -2.94
C ALA A 112 10.12 13.77 -4.36
N GLN A 113 11.30 13.83 -4.98
CA GLN A 113 11.44 14.23 -6.38
C GLN A 113 10.94 13.15 -7.33
N ASP A 114 11.20 11.88 -7.05
CA ASP A 114 10.74 10.78 -7.90
C ASP A 114 9.23 10.58 -7.78
N ASP A 115 8.63 10.80 -6.60
CA ASP A 115 7.19 10.85 -6.41
C ASP A 115 6.55 11.92 -7.31
N PHE A 116 7.07 13.14 -7.25
CA PHE A 116 6.61 14.24 -8.11
C PHE A 116 6.82 13.92 -9.59
N LYS A 117 7.97 13.34 -9.96
CA LYS A 117 8.28 12.96 -11.34
C LYS A 117 7.28 11.94 -11.89
N VAL A 118 6.94 10.90 -11.14
CA VAL A 118 5.98 9.89 -11.56
C VAL A 118 4.60 10.54 -11.74
N VAL A 119 4.09 11.26 -10.73
CA VAL A 119 2.77 11.91 -10.81
C VAL A 119 2.70 12.88 -11.97
N SER A 120 3.67 13.78 -12.12
CA SER A 120 3.70 14.80 -13.19
C SER A 120 3.84 14.17 -14.58
N THR A 121 4.61 13.09 -14.73
CA THR A 121 4.75 12.39 -16.02
C THR A 121 3.44 11.73 -16.44
N ILE A 122 2.73 11.08 -15.52
CA ILE A 122 1.40 10.51 -15.78
C ILE A 122 0.40 11.61 -16.17
N LEU A 123 0.34 12.70 -15.42
CA LEU A 123 -0.57 13.81 -15.71
C LEU A 123 -0.29 14.45 -17.07
N ASN A 124 0.97 14.70 -17.39
CA ASN A 124 1.36 15.24 -18.69
C ASN A 124 1.00 14.30 -19.83
N SER A 125 1.10 12.98 -19.62
CA SER A 125 0.70 11.99 -20.62
C SER A 125 -0.81 12.00 -20.86
N VAL A 126 -1.59 12.04 -19.77
CA VAL A 126 -3.05 12.11 -19.85
C VAL A 126 -3.52 13.42 -20.50
N LYS A 127 -2.93 14.56 -20.15
CA LYS A 127 -3.28 15.87 -20.73
C LYS A 127 -3.04 15.94 -22.25
N LYS A 128 -1.97 15.36 -22.76
CA LYS A 128 -1.69 15.32 -24.20
C LYS A 128 -2.73 14.54 -25.00
N ILE A 129 -3.50 13.69 -24.33
CA ILE A 129 -4.52 12.84 -24.96
C ILE A 129 -5.93 13.41 -24.77
N LYS A 130 -6.15 14.03 -23.61
CA LYS A 130 -7.46 14.48 -23.15
C LYS A 130 -7.46 15.99 -22.88
N ASN A 131 -8.33 16.72 -23.56
CA ASN A 131 -8.52 18.18 -23.35
C ASN A 131 -9.41 18.51 -22.14
N LYS A 132 -9.79 17.52 -21.32
CA LYS A 132 -10.70 17.72 -20.18
C LYS A 132 -9.96 17.88 -18.87
N LYS A 133 -10.58 18.63 -17.94
CA LYS A 133 -10.07 18.76 -16.56
C LYS A 133 -10.03 17.40 -15.88
N THR A 134 -8.86 17.01 -15.40
CA THR A 134 -8.67 15.84 -14.55
C THR A 134 -8.76 16.23 -13.08
N LYS A 135 -9.33 15.34 -12.25
CA LYS A 135 -9.32 15.44 -10.79
C LYS A 135 -8.29 14.46 -10.26
N ILE A 136 -7.53 14.89 -9.27
CA ILE A 136 -6.51 14.06 -8.65
C ILE A 136 -6.86 13.86 -7.18
N LYS A 137 -6.83 12.61 -6.75
CA LYS A 137 -6.88 12.25 -5.33
C LYS A 137 -5.51 11.77 -4.91
N VAL A 138 -5.04 12.23 -3.77
CA VAL A 138 -3.76 11.82 -3.18
C VAL A 138 -4.01 11.41 -1.74
N GLY A 139 -3.38 10.35 -1.31
CA GLY A 139 -3.23 9.95 0.08
C GLY A 139 -1.78 9.68 0.42
N ASP A 140 -1.50 9.45 1.69
CA ASP A 140 -0.17 9.03 2.11
C ASP A 140 -0.27 8.05 3.29
N VAL A 141 0.08 6.79 3.01
CA VAL A 141 0.07 5.70 4.00
C VAL A 141 1.10 5.94 5.10
N SER A 142 2.19 6.67 4.81
CA SER A 142 3.23 6.97 5.79
C SER A 142 2.73 7.88 6.91
N LEU A 143 1.79 8.80 6.62
CA LEU A 143 1.18 9.66 7.63
C LEU A 143 0.33 8.87 8.62
N PHE A 144 -0.43 7.89 8.12
CA PHE A 144 -1.16 6.98 9.00
C PHE A 144 -0.21 6.17 9.90
N LYS A 145 0.89 5.64 9.35
CA LYS A 145 1.91 4.94 10.14
C LYS A 145 2.53 5.85 11.20
N SER A 146 2.84 7.10 10.86
CA SER A 146 3.38 8.11 11.78
C SER A 146 2.40 8.41 12.91
N LEU A 147 1.12 8.59 12.60
CA LEU A 147 0.08 8.77 13.62
C LEU A 147 0.02 7.56 14.58
N ILE A 148 -0.13 6.35 14.05
CA ILE A 148 -0.26 5.15 14.89
C ILE A 148 0.98 4.96 15.79
N ASN A 149 2.18 5.21 15.27
CA ASN A 149 3.42 5.10 16.05
C ASN A 149 3.54 6.16 17.15
N SER A 150 2.91 7.32 16.97
CA SER A 150 2.92 8.41 17.95
C SER A 150 1.93 8.24 19.09
N LEU A 151 0.88 7.42 18.91
CA LEU A 151 -0.12 7.17 19.93
C LEU A 151 0.46 6.31 21.06
N ASP A 152 0.07 6.65 22.29
CA ASP A 152 0.43 5.85 23.48
C ASP A 152 -0.47 4.63 23.58
N MET A 153 -0.17 3.64 22.74
CA MET A 153 -0.86 2.35 22.71
C MET A 153 0.14 1.21 22.67
N PRO A 154 -0.27 0.01 23.12
CA PRO A 154 0.58 -1.18 23.10
C PRO A 154 1.08 -1.50 21.69
N GLU A 155 2.35 -1.90 21.58
CA GLU A 155 3.01 -2.16 20.31
C GLU A 155 2.27 -3.19 19.43
N ARG A 156 1.67 -4.21 20.05
CA ARG A 156 0.87 -5.20 19.30
C ARG A 156 -0.32 -4.57 18.57
N TRP A 157 -0.93 -3.50 19.12
CA TRP A 157 -2.02 -2.78 18.47
C TRP A 157 -1.53 -1.91 17.34
N LYS A 158 -0.40 -1.22 17.50
CA LYS A 158 0.25 -0.46 16.43
C LYS A 158 0.52 -1.35 15.23
N LEU A 159 1.18 -2.48 15.46
CA LEU A 159 1.49 -3.46 14.41
C LEU A 159 0.22 -4.01 13.72
N ARG A 160 -0.84 -4.32 14.49
CA ARG A 160 -2.10 -4.82 13.90
C ARG A 160 -2.81 -3.77 13.05
N LEU A 161 -2.92 -2.54 13.55
CA LEU A 161 -3.57 -1.44 12.83
C LEU A 161 -2.82 -1.10 11.55
N ILE A 162 -1.49 -0.99 11.59
CA ILE A 162 -0.66 -0.73 10.41
C ILE A 162 -0.78 -1.87 9.40
N ARG A 163 -0.64 -3.12 9.86
CA ARG A 163 -0.70 -4.30 8.99
C ARG A 163 -2.05 -4.47 8.27
N HIS A 164 -3.16 -4.09 8.90
CA HIS A 164 -4.49 -4.31 8.36
C HIS A 164 -5.17 -3.03 7.85
N PHE A 165 -4.42 -1.95 7.73
CA PHE A 165 -4.93 -0.67 7.21
C PHE A 165 -5.57 -0.81 5.83
N TRP A 166 -5.01 -1.64 4.97
CA TRP A 166 -5.49 -1.91 3.61
C TRP A 166 -6.77 -2.76 3.54
N ARG A 167 -7.28 -3.30 4.68
CA ARG A 167 -8.53 -4.07 4.79
C ARG A 167 -9.62 -3.26 5.48
N PRO A 168 -10.36 -2.37 4.80
CA PRO A 168 -11.27 -1.42 5.47
C PRO A 168 -12.24 -2.07 6.44
N LYS A 169 -12.95 -3.13 6.03
CA LYS A 169 -13.91 -3.85 6.90
C LYS A 169 -13.25 -4.45 8.14
N TYR A 170 -12.14 -5.16 7.96
CA TYR A 170 -11.42 -5.77 9.07
C TYR A 170 -10.76 -4.73 9.98
N PHE A 171 -10.28 -3.63 9.39
CA PHE A 171 -9.73 -2.51 10.14
C PHE A 171 -10.79 -1.86 11.04
N ASP A 172 -12.02 -1.67 10.56
CA ASP A 172 -13.13 -1.17 11.38
C ASP A 172 -13.47 -2.14 12.53
N GLU A 173 -13.43 -3.46 12.30
CA GLU A 173 -13.55 -4.45 13.37
C GLU A 173 -12.43 -4.32 14.41
N LEU A 174 -11.19 -4.07 13.99
CA LEU A 174 -10.08 -3.82 14.91
C LEU A 174 -10.30 -2.55 15.74
N LEU A 175 -10.80 -1.48 15.14
CA LEU A 175 -11.13 -0.25 15.87
C LEU A 175 -12.25 -0.49 16.91
N LYS A 176 -13.30 -1.23 16.55
CA LYS A 176 -14.37 -1.62 17.50
C LYS A 176 -13.81 -2.43 18.69
N ARG A 177 -12.89 -3.38 18.44
CA ARG A 177 -12.22 -4.14 19.50
C ARG A 177 -11.32 -3.27 20.38
N LEU A 178 -10.59 -2.33 19.77
CA LEU A 178 -9.76 -1.37 20.47
C LEU A 178 -10.62 -0.47 21.38
N GLU A 179 -11.76 0.01 20.89
CA GLU A 179 -12.71 0.86 21.61
C GLU A 179 -13.35 0.14 22.78
N LYS A 180 -13.81 -1.11 22.57
CA LYS A 180 -14.51 -1.91 23.59
C LYS A 180 -13.58 -2.61 24.57
N ASN A 181 -12.28 -2.52 24.37
CA ASN A 181 -11.29 -3.25 25.17
C ASN A 181 -11.54 -4.77 25.22
N SER A 182 -12.19 -5.33 24.18
CA SER A 182 -12.70 -6.71 24.18
C SER A 182 -11.60 -7.79 24.11
N ASP A 183 -10.35 -7.39 23.82
CA ASP A 183 -9.20 -8.30 23.86
C ASP A 183 -8.62 -8.44 25.29
N ILE A 184 -9.15 -7.70 26.26
CA ILE A 184 -8.75 -7.70 27.68
C ILE A 184 -10.00 -8.08 28.49
N ASP A 185 -10.38 -9.33 28.39
CA ASP A 185 -11.27 -9.98 29.36
C ASP A 185 -10.41 -10.37 30.55
N ALA A 186 -10.75 -9.92 31.76
CA ALA A 186 -9.99 -10.20 32.99
C ALA A 186 -9.84 -11.72 33.21
N ALA A 187 -10.90 -12.49 33.06
CA ALA A 187 -10.87 -13.94 33.19
C ALA A 187 -9.96 -14.60 32.14
N LYS A 188 -9.97 -14.09 30.90
CA LYS A 188 -9.08 -14.57 29.83
C LYS A 188 -7.63 -14.13 30.04
N PHE A 189 -7.43 -12.97 30.64
CA PHE A 189 -6.11 -12.47 30.98
C PHE A 189 -5.45 -13.33 32.06
N ASP A 190 -6.19 -13.72 33.09
CA ASP A 190 -5.69 -14.59 34.15
C ASP A 190 -5.45 -16.02 33.64
N THR A 191 -6.33 -16.52 32.78
CA THR A 191 -6.12 -17.80 32.09
C THR A 191 -4.90 -17.76 31.17
N ASP A 192 -4.69 -16.69 30.43
CA ASP A 192 -3.52 -16.51 29.58
C ASP A 192 -2.22 -16.38 30.42
N LYS A 193 -2.27 -15.73 31.60
CA LYS A 193 -1.14 -15.70 32.55
C LYS A 193 -0.78 -17.10 33.04
N LYS A 194 -1.78 -17.87 33.50
CA LYS A 194 -1.56 -19.24 33.96
C LYS A 194 -0.92 -20.09 32.87
N LYS A 195 -1.47 -20.10 31.67
CA LYS A 195 -0.90 -20.81 30.51
C LYS A 195 0.53 -20.34 30.20
N PHE A 196 0.82 -19.05 30.33
CA PHE A 196 2.16 -18.52 30.12
C PHE A 196 3.16 -19.11 31.10
N PHE A 197 2.80 -19.17 32.42
CA PHE A 197 3.67 -19.78 33.44
C PHE A 197 3.85 -21.28 33.22
N ASP A 198 2.79 -22.00 32.88
CA ASP A 198 2.84 -23.43 32.59
C ASP A 198 3.78 -23.73 31.40
N MET A 199 3.68 -22.92 30.34
CA MET A 199 4.51 -23.08 29.14
C MET A 199 5.97 -22.61 29.32
N LYS A 200 6.25 -21.73 30.30
CA LYS A 200 7.62 -21.25 30.57
C LYS A 200 8.56 -22.39 30.98
N ASN A 201 8.02 -23.42 31.60
CA ASN A 201 8.78 -24.61 32.05
C ASN A 201 8.93 -25.68 30.95
N MET A 202 8.37 -25.45 29.73
CA MET A 202 8.53 -26.35 28.59
C MET A 202 9.78 -26.03 27.78
N SER A 203 10.29 -27.05 27.08
CA SER A 203 11.37 -26.82 26.10
C SER A 203 10.99 -25.76 25.06
N GLN A 204 11.86 -24.78 24.87
CA GLN A 204 11.64 -23.61 24.00
C GLN A 204 11.45 -24.00 22.53
N ASP A 205 12.07 -25.10 22.09
CA ASP A 205 12.01 -25.61 20.71
C ASP A 205 10.84 -26.60 20.49
N LYS A 206 10.11 -27.00 21.54
CA LYS A 206 8.93 -27.85 21.40
C LYS A 206 7.90 -27.19 20.48
N ILE A 207 7.37 -27.96 19.54
CA ILE A 207 6.35 -27.49 18.58
C ILE A 207 4.95 -27.84 19.11
N ILE A 208 4.09 -26.82 19.24
CA ILE A 208 2.68 -26.96 19.63
C ILE A 208 1.85 -26.31 18.54
N ALA A 209 0.96 -27.07 17.91
CA ALA A 209 0.11 -26.60 16.80
C ALA A 209 0.91 -25.85 15.70
N GLY A 210 2.05 -26.41 15.29
CA GLY A 210 2.91 -25.86 14.23
C GLY A 210 3.77 -24.65 14.61
N ARG A 211 3.88 -24.33 15.92
CA ARG A 211 4.66 -23.18 16.41
C ARG A 211 5.59 -23.57 17.55
N LYS A 212 6.79 -22.98 17.58
CA LYS A 212 7.71 -23.16 18.71
C LYS A 212 7.13 -22.54 19.99
N VAL A 213 7.36 -23.18 21.13
CA VAL A 213 6.98 -22.67 22.46
C VAL A 213 7.52 -21.25 22.68
N SER A 214 8.77 -20.98 22.28
CA SER A 214 9.38 -19.66 22.34
C SER A 214 8.57 -18.56 21.62
N GLU A 215 8.00 -18.85 20.46
CA GLU A 215 7.14 -17.91 19.72
C GLU A 215 5.80 -17.68 20.44
N ILE A 216 5.21 -18.75 20.99
CA ILE A 216 3.95 -18.67 21.73
C ILE A 216 4.17 -17.85 23.01
N LEU A 217 5.24 -18.09 23.76
CA LEU A 217 5.59 -17.35 24.97
C LEU A 217 5.83 -15.86 24.67
N LYS A 218 6.53 -15.54 23.59
CA LYS A 218 6.75 -14.16 23.15
C LYS A 218 5.42 -13.42 22.87
N ARG A 219 4.44 -14.13 22.30
CA ARG A 219 3.07 -13.56 22.06
C ARG A 219 2.30 -13.38 23.36
N PHE A 220 2.32 -14.33 24.27
CA PHE A 220 1.68 -14.21 25.59
C PHE A 220 2.31 -13.06 26.41
N ASN A 221 3.63 -12.95 26.44
CA ASN A 221 4.31 -11.87 27.14
C ASN A 221 3.90 -10.49 26.61
N LYS A 222 3.74 -10.34 25.29
CA LYS A 222 3.20 -9.11 24.70
C LYS A 222 1.75 -8.82 25.12
N LYS A 223 0.91 -9.84 25.30
CA LYS A 223 -0.46 -9.68 25.79
C LYS A 223 -0.51 -9.30 27.26
N ILE A 224 0.29 -9.94 28.09
CA ILE A 224 0.35 -9.69 29.54
C ILE A 224 0.85 -8.29 29.86
N LYS A 225 1.76 -7.75 29.04
CA LYS A 225 2.30 -6.40 29.16
C LYS A 225 1.42 -5.31 28.55
N ASP A 226 0.19 -5.62 28.20
CA ASP A 226 -0.68 -4.75 27.43
C ASP A 226 -2.00 -4.40 28.16
N PRO A 227 -1.95 -3.92 29.42
CA PRO A 227 -3.12 -3.35 30.07
C PRO A 227 -3.40 -1.96 29.48
N ARG A 228 -4.63 -1.71 29.08
CA ARG A 228 -5.14 -0.37 28.76
C ARG A 228 -6.56 -0.21 29.29
N SER A 229 -6.88 1.00 29.68
CA SER A 229 -8.24 1.30 30.13
C SER A 229 -9.20 1.44 28.94
N PHE A 230 -10.49 1.26 29.22
CA PHE A 230 -11.55 1.49 28.26
C PHE A 230 -11.57 2.95 27.75
N LYS A 231 -11.27 3.92 28.63
CA LYS A 231 -11.18 5.34 28.30
C LYS A 231 -10.07 5.59 27.27
N GLU A 232 -8.90 5.01 27.46
CA GLU A 232 -7.77 5.11 26.53
C GLU A 232 -8.10 4.51 25.18
N GLY A 233 -8.74 3.33 25.14
CA GLY A 233 -9.18 2.68 23.89
C GLY A 233 -10.12 3.55 23.07
N LYS A 234 -11.12 4.18 23.73
CA LYS A 234 -12.06 5.11 23.08
C LYS A 234 -11.34 6.34 22.51
N GLU A 235 -10.44 6.93 23.30
CA GLU A 235 -9.71 8.13 22.87
C GLU A 235 -8.82 7.84 21.66
N MET A 236 -8.08 6.74 21.64
CA MET A 236 -7.28 6.31 20.51
C MET A 236 -8.11 6.13 19.25
N VAL A 237 -9.28 5.46 19.36
CA VAL A 237 -10.19 5.27 18.22
C VAL A 237 -10.75 6.61 17.74
N ARG A 238 -11.09 7.53 18.64
CA ARG A 238 -11.55 8.88 18.29
C ARG A 238 -10.50 9.62 17.46
N ILE A 239 -9.23 9.60 17.88
CA ILE A 239 -8.11 10.23 17.17
C ILE A 239 -7.92 9.59 15.79
N ILE A 240 -7.88 8.25 15.72
CA ILE A 240 -7.70 7.53 14.46
C ILE A 240 -8.84 7.85 13.49
N ARG A 241 -10.10 7.78 13.94
CA ARG A 241 -11.26 8.08 13.09
C ARG A 241 -11.29 9.53 12.63
N SER A 242 -10.88 10.49 13.48
CA SER A 242 -10.80 11.91 13.08
C SER A 242 -9.73 12.14 12.01
N PHE A 243 -8.58 11.46 12.11
CA PHE A 243 -7.57 11.47 11.04
C PHE A 243 -8.13 10.92 9.73
N LEU A 244 -8.80 9.76 9.75
CA LEU A 244 -9.34 9.10 8.55
C LEU A 244 -10.45 9.91 7.86
N LYS A 245 -11.02 10.92 8.52
CA LYS A 245 -12.01 11.85 7.95
C LYS A 245 -11.38 13.06 7.24
N ILE A 246 -10.07 13.26 7.32
CA ILE A 246 -9.41 14.38 6.66
C ILE A 246 -9.57 14.24 5.14
N ASN A 247 -10.26 15.22 4.55
CA ASN A 247 -10.46 15.38 3.11
C ASN A 247 -10.42 16.87 2.81
N CYS A 248 -9.40 17.33 2.10
CA CYS A 248 -9.19 18.75 1.83
C CYS A 248 -8.40 18.96 0.54
N LYS A 249 -8.35 20.21 0.06
CA LYS A 249 -7.42 20.58 -1.00
C LYS A 249 -5.98 20.38 -0.54
N LEU A 250 -5.12 19.89 -1.43
CA LEU A 250 -3.72 19.66 -1.09
C LEU A 250 -3.00 20.95 -0.67
N SER A 251 -3.42 22.10 -1.20
CA SER A 251 -2.85 23.41 -0.87
C SER A 251 -2.94 23.78 0.61
N VAL A 252 -3.99 23.33 1.31
CA VAL A 252 -4.24 23.66 2.73
C VAL A 252 -3.90 22.54 3.70
N ILE A 253 -3.31 21.44 3.23
CA ILE A 253 -3.05 20.23 4.04
C ILE A 253 -2.22 20.52 5.29
N ASP A 254 -1.22 21.42 5.22
CA ASP A 254 -0.35 21.73 6.36
C ASP A 254 -1.15 22.34 7.52
N LYS A 255 -2.05 23.29 7.19
CA LYS A 255 -2.93 23.92 8.17
C LYS A 255 -3.87 22.88 8.78
N VAL A 256 -4.40 21.97 7.97
CA VAL A 256 -5.32 20.91 8.43
C VAL A 256 -4.59 19.93 9.36
N LEU A 257 -3.39 19.46 9.00
CA LEU A 257 -2.58 18.58 9.82
C LEU A 257 -2.10 19.27 11.11
N PHE A 258 -1.70 20.53 11.03
CA PHE A 258 -1.34 21.32 12.22
C PHE A 258 -2.50 21.43 13.22
N ASN A 259 -3.70 21.78 12.74
CA ASN A 259 -4.89 21.85 13.57
C ASN A 259 -5.27 20.48 14.15
N PHE A 260 -5.15 19.41 13.35
CA PHE A 260 -5.38 18.04 13.80
C PHE A 260 -4.45 17.67 14.97
N VAL A 261 -3.16 17.95 14.85
CA VAL A 261 -2.16 17.70 15.91
C VAL A 261 -2.50 18.51 17.18
N LYS A 262 -2.79 19.81 17.03
CA LYS A 262 -3.14 20.70 18.14
C LYS A 262 -4.40 20.23 18.88
N ASN A 263 -5.48 19.94 18.14
CA ASN A 263 -6.79 19.56 18.71
C ASN A 263 -6.78 18.19 19.40
N ASN A 264 -5.80 17.36 19.12
CA ASN A 264 -5.67 16.04 19.72
C ASN A 264 -4.48 15.95 20.70
N ASN A 265 -3.86 17.06 21.07
CA ASN A 265 -2.70 17.13 21.98
C ASN A 265 -1.55 16.18 21.59
N LEU A 266 -1.32 16.03 20.28
CA LEU A 266 -0.27 15.17 19.76
C LEU A 266 1.08 15.91 19.68
N LYS A 267 2.18 15.17 19.59
CA LYS A 267 3.52 15.74 19.40
C LYS A 267 3.59 16.51 18.08
N LYS A 268 4.16 17.72 18.10
CA LYS A 268 4.19 18.64 16.93
C LYS A 268 4.91 18.08 15.70
N ASP A 269 5.82 17.16 15.89
CA ASP A 269 6.69 16.61 14.84
C ASP A 269 6.20 15.27 14.23
N ILE A 270 4.97 14.84 14.55
CA ILE A 270 4.41 13.58 14.04
C ILE A 270 4.44 13.51 12.52
N PHE A 271 4.11 14.60 11.86
CA PHE A 271 4.03 14.69 10.40
C PHE A 271 5.20 15.50 9.80
N LYS A 272 6.42 15.28 10.30
CA LYS A 272 7.61 15.99 9.80
C LYS A 272 8.02 15.63 8.38
N ASN A 273 7.73 14.43 7.90
CA ASN A 273 8.12 13.95 6.57
C ASN A 273 7.04 14.20 5.51
N LEU A 274 6.75 15.49 5.23
CA LEU A 274 5.76 15.90 4.23
C LEU A 274 6.36 16.24 2.87
N GLN A 275 7.64 15.94 2.62
CA GLN A 275 8.34 16.43 1.44
C GLN A 275 7.73 16.02 0.11
N SER A 276 7.24 14.76 0.01
CA SER A 276 6.50 14.30 -1.16
C SER A 276 5.21 15.09 -1.38
N ILE A 277 4.44 15.32 -0.30
CA ILE A 277 3.21 16.14 -0.34
C ILE A 277 3.54 17.59 -0.73
N GLN A 278 4.59 18.18 -0.17
CA GLN A 278 5.04 19.54 -0.51
C GLN A 278 5.42 19.67 -2.00
N ASN A 279 6.11 18.68 -2.54
CA ASN A 279 6.43 18.67 -3.96
C ASN A 279 5.16 18.55 -4.83
N LEU A 280 4.18 17.76 -4.42
CA LEU A 280 2.92 17.61 -5.15
C LEU A 280 2.08 18.90 -5.16
N LYS A 281 2.25 19.82 -4.20
CA LYS A 281 1.61 21.16 -4.25
C LYS A 281 2.04 22.01 -5.43
N LYS A 282 3.19 21.69 -6.06
CA LYS A 282 3.69 22.38 -7.27
C LYS A 282 2.89 21.99 -8.53
N LEU A 283 2.02 20.99 -8.44
CA LEU A 283 1.12 20.63 -9.54
C LEU A 283 0.11 21.75 -9.77
N LYS A 284 -0.17 22.04 -11.05
CA LYS A 284 -1.16 23.05 -11.46
C LYS A 284 -2.60 22.56 -11.40
N GLU A 285 -2.79 21.27 -11.19
CA GLU A 285 -4.07 20.59 -11.15
C GLU A 285 -4.77 20.76 -9.81
N ASP A 286 -6.10 20.53 -9.85
CA ASP A 286 -6.91 20.45 -8.64
C ASP A 286 -6.67 19.10 -7.92
N VAL A 287 -5.87 19.14 -6.86
CA VAL A 287 -5.49 17.96 -6.08
C VAL A 287 -6.21 17.95 -4.75
N ASN A 288 -6.93 16.89 -4.46
CA ASN A 288 -7.54 16.63 -3.16
C ASN A 288 -6.71 15.61 -2.37
N PHE A 289 -6.40 15.94 -1.13
CA PHE A 289 -5.81 15.01 -0.17
C PHE A 289 -6.92 14.29 0.60
N ILE A 290 -6.82 12.98 0.71
CA ILE A 290 -7.76 12.12 1.45
C ILE A 290 -6.94 11.14 2.31
N SER A 291 -6.99 11.28 3.62
CA SER A 291 -6.21 10.45 4.55
C SER A 291 -6.60 8.97 4.55
N ASN A 292 -7.84 8.67 4.19
CA ASN A 292 -8.38 7.31 4.10
C ASN A 292 -8.22 6.69 2.70
N PHE A 293 -7.31 7.21 1.88
CA PHE A 293 -7.11 6.83 0.50
C PHE A 293 -5.94 5.85 0.31
N GLY A 294 -5.97 5.03 -0.75
CA GLY A 294 -4.88 4.09 -1.06
C GLY A 294 -4.89 2.81 -0.21
N ARG A 295 -6.03 2.49 0.42
CA ARG A 295 -6.18 1.29 1.26
C ARG A 295 -6.46 0.01 0.50
N ASP A 296 -6.70 0.07 -0.81
CA ASP A 296 -7.09 -1.09 -1.62
C ASP A 296 -5.89 -1.98 -2.02
N ILE A 297 -4.67 -1.47 -1.88
CA ILE A 297 -3.44 -2.14 -2.26
C ILE A 297 -2.51 -2.23 -1.06
N GLU A 298 -2.15 -3.47 -0.69
CA GLU A 298 -1.38 -3.79 0.52
C GLU A 298 0.05 -3.26 0.49
N TYR A 299 0.68 -3.21 -0.69
CA TYR A 299 2.11 -2.92 -0.79
C TYR A 299 2.49 -1.44 -0.75
N TYR A 300 1.54 -0.49 -0.76
CA TYR A 300 1.88 0.92 -0.67
C TYR A 300 2.47 1.30 0.70
N THR A 301 3.54 2.11 0.66
CA THR A 301 4.29 2.53 1.85
C THR A 301 4.32 4.03 2.09
N GLY A 302 3.99 4.83 1.08
CA GLY A 302 4.02 6.29 1.10
C GLY A 302 2.84 6.89 0.33
N ILE A 303 3.12 7.86 -0.55
CA ILE A 303 2.07 8.49 -1.35
C ILE A 303 1.34 7.48 -2.23
N VAL A 304 0.04 7.70 -2.39
CA VAL A 304 -0.83 7.01 -3.34
C VAL A 304 -1.64 8.05 -4.08
N PHE A 305 -1.85 7.88 -5.38
CA PHE A 305 -2.65 8.81 -6.15
C PHE A 305 -3.50 8.11 -7.21
N GLU A 306 -4.61 8.74 -7.54
CA GLU A 306 -5.47 8.38 -8.67
C GLU A 306 -5.83 9.62 -9.47
N VAL A 307 -5.92 9.44 -10.78
CA VAL A 307 -6.32 10.47 -11.74
C VAL A 307 -7.68 10.09 -12.33
N PHE A 308 -8.63 11.01 -12.27
CA PHE A 308 -9.99 10.81 -12.75
C PHE A 308 -10.36 11.78 -13.86
N GLU A 309 -11.17 11.29 -14.83
CA GLU A 309 -11.99 12.09 -15.73
C GLU A 309 -13.45 11.87 -15.36
N GLY A 310 -14.09 12.86 -14.75
CA GLY A 310 -15.42 12.67 -14.18
C GLY A 310 -15.41 11.63 -13.03
N LYS A 311 -16.14 10.53 -13.25
CA LYS A 311 -16.18 9.38 -12.31
C LYS A 311 -15.22 8.24 -12.69
N LYS A 312 -14.56 8.32 -13.84
CA LYS A 312 -13.76 7.24 -14.41
C LYS A 312 -12.31 7.39 -13.99
N GLU A 313 -11.74 6.38 -13.32
CA GLU A 313 -10.31 6.32 -12.99
C GLU A 313 -9.51 6.06 -14.27
N ILE A 314 -8.57 6.94 -14.59
CA ILE A 314 -7.71 6.83 -15.76
C ILE A 314 -6.36 6.23 -15.40
N ALA A 315 -5.79 6.65 -14.28
CA ALA A 315 -4.48 6.22 -13.84
C ALA A 315 -4.42 6.10 -12.33
N ARG A 316 -3.56 5.20 -11.86
CA ARG A 316 -3.30 4.94 -10.43
C ARG A 316 -1.83 4.67 -10.21
N GLY A 317 -1.31 5.09 -9.07
CA GLY A 317 0.05 4.82 -8.67
C GLY A 317 0.35 5.16 -7.23
N GLY A 318 1.60 4.94 -6.82
CA GLY A 318 2.07 5.23 -5.47
C GLY A 318 3.46 4.68 -5.18
N ARG A 319 3.93 4.92 -3.95
CA ARG A 319 5.22 4.47 -3.43
C ARG A 319 5.09 3.13 -2.71
N TYR A 320 6.03 2.21 -2.97
CA TYR A 320 5.98 0.83 -2.49
C TYR A 320 7.38 0.27 -2.14
N ASP A 321 8.10 0.94 -1.24
CA ASP A 321 9.52 0.69 -0.91
C ASP A 321 9.81 -0.72 -0.39
N ASP A 322 8.82 -1.39 0.24
CA ASP A 322 8.98 -2.71 0.81
C ASP A 322 8.63 -3.86 -0.16
N LEU A 323 8.05 -3.57 -1.32
CA LEU A 323 7.60 -4.59 -2.26
C LEU A 323 8.76 -5.43 -2.80
N LEU A 324 9.87 -4.79 -3.22
CA LEU A 324 11.03 -5.52 -3.73
C LEU A 324 11.66 -6.41 -2.67
N LYS A 325 11.69 -5.97 -1.41
CA LYS A 325 12.14 -6.81 -0.27
C LYS A 325 11.23 -8.00 -0.08
N SER A 326 9.93 -7.82 -0.13
CA SER A 326 8.95 -8.92 -0.04
C SER A 326 9.11 -9.89 -1.22
N LEU A 327 9.55 -9.43 -2.39
CA LEU A 327 9.85 -10.23 -3.57
C LEU A 327 11.27 -10.80 -3.61
N GLY A 328 12.06 -10.72 -2.53
CA GLY A 328 13.34 -11.41 -2.35
C GLY A 328 14.58 -10.53 -2.38
N ALA A 329 14.47 -9.20 -2.44
CA ALA A 329 15.62 -8.33 -2.25
C ALA A 329 16.14 -8.42 -0.79
N LYS A 330 17.46 -8.34 -0.61
CA LYS A 330 18.10 -8.40 0.73
C LYS A 330 17.67 -7.26 1.65
N LYS A 331 17.30 -6.10 1.10
CA LYS A 331 16.87 -4.90 1.82
C LYS A 331 15.73 -4.19 1.08
N SER A 332 15.00 -3.31 1.76
CA SER A 332 14.02 -2.43 1.12
C SER A 332 14.71 -1.56 0.05
N ILE A 333 14.07 -1.45 -1.11
CA ILE A 333 14.53 -0.65 -2.24
C ILE A 333 13.45 0.39 -2.50
N PRO A 334 13.74 1.69 -2.32
CA PRO A 334 12.78 2.74 -2.59
C PRO A 334 12.21 2.62 -4.00
N ALA A 335 10.88 2.58 -4.12
CA ALA A 335 10.23 2.41 -5.40
C ALA A 335 8.90 3.17 -5.47
N VAL A 336 8.66 3.77 -6.64
CA VAL A 336 7.42 4.49 -6.95
C VAL A 336 7.07 4.29 -8.41
N GLY A 337 5.78 4.10 -8.70
CA GLY A 337 5.33 3.91 -10.06
C GLY A 337 3.84 4.16 -10.23
N ALA A 338 3.40 4.10 -11.49
CA ALA A 338 1.99 4.27 -11.82
C ALA A 338 1.64 3.66 -13.18
N ALA A 339 0.37 3.28 -13.32
CA ALA A 339 -0.18 2.75 -14.55
C ALA A 339 -1.39 3.55 -15.04
N ILE A 340 -1.48 3.72 -16.34
CA ILE A 340 -2.64 4.25 -17.06
C ILE A 340 -3.43 3.05 -17.60
N ASN A 341 -4.73 3.02 -17.32
CA ASN A 341 -5.64 2.02 -17.86
C ASN A 341 -6.15 2.47 -19.24
N LEU A 342 -5.71 1.80 -20.30
CA LEU A 342 -6.05 2.19 -21.67
C LEU A 342 -7.55 2.06 -22.01
N LYS A 343 -8.27 1.15 -21.33
CA LYS A 343 -9.74 1.03 -21.50
C LYS A 343 -10.49 2.26 -21.00
N ASN A 344 -9.86 3.03 -20.13
CA ASN A 344 -10.44 4.18 -19.47
C ASN A 344 -10.09 5.50 -20.17
N LEU A 345 -9.24 5.47 -21.16
CA LEU A 345 -8.93 6.58 -22.07
C LEU A 345 -9.89 6.56 -23.28
#